data_2ae314fb4f45ade590dac9ab514cda44
#
_entry.id   2ae314fb4f45ade590dac9ab514cda44
#
_cell.length_a   1.000
_cell.length_b   1.000
_cell.length_c   1.000
_cell.angle_alpha   90.00
_cell.angle_beta   90.00
_cell.angle_gamma   90.00
#
_symmetry.space_group_name_H-M   'P 1'
#
loop_
_entity.id
_entity.type
_entity.pdbx_description
1 polymer ?
#
loop_
_entity_poly.entity_id
_entity_poly.type
_entity_poly.pdbx_seq_one_letter_code
_entity_poly.pdbx_strand_id
1 'polypeptide(L)'
;WRITRGTAPDRVVSTVDPESRHVHKTQHSYRDGYKAHVAVEPDTGLTTVVRLTKTNGPDNSDATVGADLVTADPTIAKGESRLGVLADSAYATGDMLHTLDQKKWTPLLKPWPLKPAVEGGFTIDDFTHDGQAGTLTCPRGVTRRSTKSRTADSGTACRDWPLRSRCTTAKNGRTTEPH
;
A
#
# COMPACT_ATOMS: atom_id res chain seq x y z
N TRP A 1 -6.04 -11.53 35.04
CA TRP A 1 -6.12 -11.84 33.62
C TRP A 1 -6.78 -10.66 32.91
N ARG A 2 -6.15 -10.11 31.87
CA ARG A 2 -6.71 -9.04 31.04
C ARG A 2 -6.96 -9.61 29.64
N ILE A 3 -8.21 -9.54 29.20
CA ILE A 3 -8.56 -9.98 27.85
C ILE A 3 -7.93 -8.98 26.86
N THR A 4 -7.06 -9.47 25.98
CA THR A 4 -6.47 -8.67 24.90
C THR A 4 -7.56 -8.37 23.87
N ARG A 5 -7.75 -7.09 23.55
CA ARG A 5 -8.67 -6.67 22.49
C ARG A 5 -7.93 -6.77 21.15
N GLY A 6 -8.62 -7.27 20.15
CA GLY A 6 -8.11 -7.42 18.79
C GLY A 6 -7.88 -8.88 18.40
N THR A 7 -7.44 -9.08 17.15
CA THR A 7 -7.11 -10.41 16.64
C THR A 7 -5.65 -10.74 16.98
N ALA A 8 -5.41 -11.91 17.55
CA ALA A 8 -4.05 -12.36 17.82
C ALA A 8 -3.27 -12.50 16.49
N PRO A 9 -2.00 -12.07 16.45
CA PRO A 9 -1.12 -12.38 15.32
C PRO A 9 -1.09 -13.90 15.10
N ASP A 10 -1.09 -14.32 13.84
CA ASP A 10 -1.03 -15.72 13.42
C ASP A 10 -2.12 -16.63 14.00
N ARG A 11 -3.29 -16.06 14.28
CA ARG A 11 -4.44 -16.82 14.74
C ARG A 11 -4.73 -17.99 13.78
N VAL A 12 -4.73 -19.20 14.32
CA VAL A 12 -5.18 -20.40 13.62
C VAL A 12 -6.70 -20.38 13.52
N VAL A 13 -7.25 -20.35 12.32
CA VAL A 13 -8.70 -20.32 12.07
C VAL A 13 -9.27 -21.72 11.80
N SER A 14 -8.41 -22.67 11.44
CA SER A 14 -8.78 -24.06 11.19
C SER A 14 -7.70 -24.97 11.76
N THR A 15 -8.12 -26.05 12.44
CA THR A 15 -7.19 -27.10 12.91
C THR A 15 -6.88 -28.14 11.85
N VAL A 16 -7.72 -28.21 10.82
CA VAL A 16 -7.53 -29.10 9.64
C VAL A 16 -6.60 -28.43 8.62
N ASP A 17 -6.66 -27.11 8.52
CA ASP A 17 -5.83 -26.30 7.65
C ASP A 17 -5.23 -25.13 8.45
N PRO A 18 -4.13 -25.38 9.19
CA PRO A 18 -3.55 -24.39 10.08
C PRO A 18 -2.86 -23.23 9.37
N GLU A 19 -2.64 -23.31 8.06
CA GLU A 19 -2.08 -22.22 7.26
C GLU A 19 -3.14 -21.25 6.73
N SER A 20 -4.40 -21.66 6.69
CA SER A 20 -5.52 -20.80 6.33
C SER A 20 -5.61 -19.59 7.27
N ARG A 21 -5.95 -18.44 6.73
CA ARG A 21 -6.07 -17.19 7.49
C ARG A 21 -7.37 -16.49 7.18
N HIS A 22 -7.86 -15.80 8.20
CA HIS A 22 -9.04 -14.96 8.09
C HIS A 22 -8.73 -13.66 7.36
N VAL A 23 -9.50 -13.34 6.35
CA VAL A 23 -9.35 -12.12 5.57
C VAL A 23 -10.64 -11.31 5.54
N HIS A 24 -10.52 -10.02 5.69
CA HIS A 24 -11.57 -9.06 5.46
C HIS A 24 -11.50 -8.56 4.02
N LYS A 25 -12.49 -8.85 3.21
CA LYS A 25 -12.59 -8.25 1.89
C LYS A 25 -13.29 -6.89 1.93
N THR A 26 -14.27 -6.76 2.83
CA THR A 26 -14.97 -5.51 3.13
C THR A 26 -15.29 -5.50 4.63
N GLN A 27 -15.83 -4.39 5.15
CA GLN A 27 -16.23 -4.28 6.55
C GLN A 27 -17.19 -5.40 7.01
N HIS A 28 -17.95 -5.99 6.08
CA HIS A 28 -18.96 -7.01 6.36
C HIS A 28 -18.71 -8.34 5.66
N SER A 29 -17.61 -8.49 4.93
CA SER A 29 -17.28 -9.70 4.18
C SER A 29 -15.98 -10.30 4.66
N TYR A 30 -16.09 -11.49 5.23
CA TYR A 30 -14.98 -12.28 5.76
C TYR A 30 -14.84 -13.56 4.96
N ARG A 31 -13.60 -14.01 4.78
CA ARG A 31 -13.29 -15.31 4.16
C ARG A 31 -12.09 -15.91 4.85
N ASP A 32 -12.10 -17.23 4.98
CA ASP A 32 -10.94 -17.99 5.41
C ASP A 32 -10.30 -18.65 4.17
N GLY A 33 -8.98 -18.69 4.13
CA GLY A 33 -8.27 -19.30 3.02
C GLY A 33 -6.91 -18.67 2.72
N TYR A 34 -6.61 -18.64 1.44
CA TYR A 34 -5.36 -18.17 0.89
C TYR A 34 -5.58 -17.01 -0.06
N LYS A 35 -4.52 -16.28 -0.33
CA LYS A 35 -4.47 -15.29 -1.40
C LYS A 35 -3.77 -15.88 -2.62
N ALA A 36 -4.43 -15.85 -3.76
CA ALA A 36 -3.83 -16.23 -5.04
C ALA A 36 -3.34 -14.97 -5.77
N HIS A 37 -2.09 -14.98 -6.15
CA HIS A 37 -1.47 -13.99 -7.02
C HIS A 37 -1.23 -14.64 -8.38
N VAL A 38 -1.62 -13.99 -9.45
CA VAL A 38 -1.59 -14.55 -10.80
C VAL A 38 -0.99 -13.51 -11.73
N ALA A 39 0.05 -13.88 -12.47
CA ALA A 39 0.54 -13.12 -13.60
C ALA A 39 -0.04 -13.71 -14.90
N VAL A 40 -0.47 -12.84 -15.79
CA VAL A 40 -1.10 -13.20 -17.06
C VAL A 40 -0.46 -12.38 -18.16
N GLU A 41 -0.11 -13.03 -19.25
CA GLU A 41 0.28 -12.35 -20.48
C GLU A 41 -1.00 -11.80 -21.15
N PRO A 42 -1.16 -10.47 -21.30
CA PRO A 42 -2.46 -9.89 -21.66
C PRO A 42 -2.89 -10.15 -23.10
N ASP A 43 -1.95 -10.32 -24.04
CA ASP A 43 -2.29 -10.51 -25.46
C ASP A 43 -2.84 -11.91 -25.73
N THR A 44 -2.36 -12.91 -25.01
CA THR A 44 -2.78 -14.31 -25.17
C THR A 44 -3.76 -14.77 -24.09
N GLY A 45 -3.79 -14.08 -22.94
CA GLY A 45 -4.56 -14.49 -21.77
C GLY A 45 -3.95 -15.68 -21.02
N LEU A 46 -2.71 -16.08 -21.36
CA LEU A 46 -2.05 -17.20 -20.70
C LEU A 46 -1.53 -16.80 -19.32
N THR A 47 -1.83 -17.63 -18.35
CA THR A 47 -1.25 -17.51 -17.02
C THR A 47 0.21 -17.96 -17.06
N THR A 48 1.13 -17.07 -16.70
CA THR A 48 2.57 -17.32 -16.72
C THR A 48 3.10 -17.79 -15.39
N VAL A 49 2.61 -17.20 -14.29
CA VAL A 49 2.99 -17.55 -12.92
C VAL A 49 1.80 -17.48 -11.98
N VAL A 50 1.74 -18.42 -11.05
CA VAL A 50 0.76 -18.41 -9.95
C VAL A 50 1.49 -18.63 -8.64
N ARG A 51 1.12 -17.87 -7.60
CA ARG A 51 1.58 -18.09 -6.23
C ARG A 51 0.41 -18.04 -5.26
N LEU A 52 0.34 -19.02 -4.37
CA LEU A 52 -0.56 -19.00 -3.22
C LEU A 52 0.21 -18.56 -1.99
N THR A 53 -0.36 -17.64 -1.23
CA THR A 53 0.21 -17.15 0.02
C THR A 53 -0.84 -17.14 1.12
N LYS A 54 -0.38 -17.04 2.37
CA LYS A 54 -1.26 -16.67 3.49
C LYS A 54 -1.83 -15.28 3.22
N THR A 55 -3.02 -15.00 3.76
CA THR A 55 -3.69 -13.73 3.52
C THR A 55 -3.16 -12.58 4.38
N ASN A 56 -2.27 -12.84 5.34
CA ASN A 56 -1.70 -11.89 6.27
C ASN A 56 -0.16 -11.92 6.29
N GLY A 57 0.42 -10.91 6.92
CA GLY A 57 1.87 -10.75 7.04
C GLY A 57 2.47 -9.87 5.92
N PRO A 58 3.55 -9.14 6.23
CA PRO A 58 4.18 -8.21 5.28
C PRO A 58 4.72 -8.91 4.04
N ASP A 59 5.27 -10.13 4.21
CA ASP A 59 5.82 -10.94 3.11
C ASP A 59 4.74 -11.46 2.14
N ASN A 60 3.46 -11.38 2.53
CA ASN A 60 2.30 -11.79 1.74
C ASN A 60 1.49 -10.59 1.20
N SER A 61 2.07 -9.38 1.26
CA SER A 61 1.42 -8.21 0.67
C SER A 61 1.37 -8.33 -0.86
N ASP A 62 0.35 -7.73 -1.49
CA ASP A 62 0.18 -7.78 -2.93
C ASP A 62 1.44 -7.26 -3.65
N ALA A 63 1.99 -6.15 -3.19
CA ALA A 63 3.16 -5.54 -3.81
C ALA A 63 4.43 -6.40 -3.67
N THR A 64 4.69 -6.97 -2.48
CA THR A 64 5.85 -7.84 -2.25
C THR A 64 5.78 -9.08 -3.14
N VAL A 65 4.64 -9.78 -3.09
CA VAL A 65 4.46 -11.00 -3.89
C VAL A 65 4.42 -10.70 -5.38
N GLY A 66 3.83 -9.56 -5.78
CA GLY A 66 3.77 -9.13 -7.18
C GLY A 66 5.16 -8.83 -7.74
N ALA A 67 6.01 -8.13 -6.99
CA ALA A 67 7.39 -7.87 -7.40
C ALA A 67 8.17 -9.18 -7.61
N ASP A 68 8.03 -10.13 -6.68
CA ASP A 68 8.64 -11.45 -6.79
C ASP A 68 8.10 -12.25 -7.99
N LEU A 69 6.78 -12.22 -8.21
CA LEU A 69 6.12 -12.91 -9.32
C LEU A 69 6.70 -12.45 -10.66
N VAL A 70 6.66 -11.14 -10.93
CA VAL A 70 7.11 -10.61 -12.23
C VAL A 70 8.62 -10.75 -12.40
N THR A 71 9.42 -10.73 -11.34
CA THR A 71 10.88 -10.91 -11.45
C THR A 71 11.28 -12.38 -11.62
N ALA A 72 10.46 -13.30 -11.15
CA ALA A 72 10.69 -14.74 -11.24
C ALA A 72 9.95 -15.41 -12.42
N ASP A 73 9.21 -14.65 -13.23
CA ASP A 73 8.45 -15.17 -14.35
C ASP A 73 9.38 -15.79 -15.41
N PRO A 74 9.29 -17.11 -15.65
CA PRO A 74 10.19 -17.79 -16.56
C PRO A 74 9.95 -17.45 -18.05
N THR A 75 8.82 -16.83 -18.36
CA THR A 75 8.48 -16.42 -19.73
C THR A 75 9.13 -15.10 -20.12
N ILE A 76 9.57 -14.30 -19.14
CA ILE A 76 10.26 -13.05 -19.37
C ILE A 76 11.72 -13.34 -19.72
N ALA A 77 12.14 -12.92 -20.91
CA ALA A 77 13.51 -13.12 -21.37
C ALA A 77 14.52 -12.41 -20.44
N LYS A 78 15.66 -13.04 -20.18
CA LYS A 78 16.74 -12.40 -19.43
C LYS A 78 17.22 -11.15 -20.17
N GLY A 79 17.22 -10.02 -19.46
CA GLY A 79 17.61 -8.73 -20.03
C GLY A 79 16.50 -7.98 -20.78
N GLU A 80 15.27 -8.47 -20.73
CA GLU A 80 14.11 -7.74 -21.24
C GLU A 80 13.99 -6.38 -20.54
N SER A 81 14.06 -5.31 -21.34
CA SER A 81 14.08 -3.93 -20.83
C SER A 81 12.85 -3.11 -21.25
N ARG A 82 11.89 -3.72 -21.96
CA ARG A 82 10.72 -3.03 -22.49
C ARG A 82 9.39 -3.63 -22.02
N LEU A 83 9.43 -4.37 -20.91
CA LEU A 83 8.23 -4.99 -20.36
C LEU A 83 7.32 -3.92 -19.74
N GLY A 84 6.04 -3.91 -20.14
CA GLY A 84 4.98 -3.21 -19.44
C GLY A 84 4.38 -4.09 -18.35
N VAL A 85 4.31 -3.61 -17.11
CA VAL A 85 3.67 -4.34 -16.00
C VAL A 85 2.39 -3.65 -15.61
N LEU A 86 1.28 -4.31 -15.90
CA LEU A 86 -0.08 -3.84 -15.63
C LEU A 86 -0.59 -4.45 -14.33
N ALA A 87 -1.02 -3.62 -13.38
CA ALA A 87 -1.64 -4.10 -12.14
C ALA A 87 -2.57 -3.07 -11.51
N ASP A 88 -3.37 -3.50 -10.53
CA ASP A 88 -4.25 -2.62 -9.79
C ASP A 88 -3.51 -1.81 -8.70
N SER A 89 -4.26 -0.99 -7.97
CA SER A 89 -3.68 -0.11 -6.94
C SER A 89 -3.08 -0.85 -5.74
N ALA A 90 -3.42 -2.11 -5.49
CA ALA A 90 -2.83 -2.87 -4.39
C ALA A 90 -1.33 -3.15 -4.61
N TYR A 91 -0.91 -3.15 -5.89
CA TYR A 91 0.49 -3.30 -6.28
C TYR A 91 1.24 -1.95 -6.42
N ALA A 92 0.53 -0.82 -6.42
CA ALA A 92 1.11 0.51 -6.64
C ALA A 92 1.80 1.04 -5.36
N THR A 93 2.87 0.40 -4.95
CA THR A 93 3.72 0.81 -3.82
C THR A 93 5.07 1.31 -4.29
N GLY A 94 5.75 2.11 -3.45
CA GLY A 94 7.10 2.60 -3.74
C GLY A 94 8.10 1.47 -4.00
N ASP A 95 8.01 0.37 -3.25
CA ASP A 95 8.92 -0.78 -3.41
C ASP A 95 8.68 -1.51 -4.72
N MET A 96 7.43 -1.67 -5.15
CA MET A 96 7.11 -2.23 -6.47
C MET A 96 7.60 -1.33 -7.59
N LEU A 97 7.32 -0.03 -7.51
CA LEU A 97 7.79 0.95 -8.50
C LEU A 97 9.32 0.97 -8.59
N HIS A 98 10.02 0.94 -7.45
CA HIS A 98 11.47 0.85 -7.41
C HIS A 98 11.99 -0.44 -8.07
N THR A 99 11.35 -1.58 -7.82
CA THR A 99 11.71 -2.86 -8.46
C THR A 99 11.58 -2.78 -9.98
N LEU A 100 10.49 -2.22 -10.48
CA LEU A 100 10.26 -2.05 -11.91
C LEU A 100 11.28 -1.09 -12.54
N ASP A 101 11.60 0.02 -11.86
CA ASP A 101 12.60 0.99 -12.31
C ASP A 101 14.00 0.37 -12.43
N GLN A 102 14.42 -0.43 -11.42
CA GLN A 102 15.69 -1.16 -11.47
C GLN A 102 15.78 -2.11 -12.66
N LYS A 103 14.67 -2.67 -13.10
CA LYS A 103 14.56 -3.54 -14.28
C LYS A 103 14.38 -2.75 -15.58
N LYS A 104 14.18 -1.43 -15.51
CA LYS A 104 13.81 -0.56 -16.62
C LYS A 104 12.49 -0.99 -17.29
N TRP A 105 11.60 -1.54 -16.51
CA TRP A 105 10.25 -1.93 -16.93
C TRP A 105 9.29 -0.77 -16.74
N THR A 106 8.28 -0.68 -17.60
CA THR A 106 7.30 0.40 -17.58
C THR A 106 6.15 0.04 -16.62
N PRO A 107 5.97 0.77 -15.51
CA PRO A 107 4.83 0.53 -14.62
C PRO A 107 3.54 1.10 -15.25
N LEU A 108 2.53 0.26 -15.40
CA LEU A 108 1.16 0.61 -15.79
C LEU A 108 0.23 0.29 -14.61
N LEU A 109 0.58 0.80 -13.43
CA LEU A 109 -0.11 0.52 -12.18
C LEU A 109 -1.22 1.55 -11.97
N LYS A 110 -2.42 1.07 -11.59
CA LYS A 110 -3.50 1.96 -11.22
C LYS A 110 -3.10 2.73 -9.95
N PRO A 111 -3.08 4.07 -9.98
CA PRO A 111 -2.72 4.85 -8.79
C PRO A 111 -3.76 4.67 -7.68
N TRP A 112 -3.32 4.83 -6.44
CA TRP A 112 -4.23 4.92 -5.31
C TRP A 112 -5.17 6.11 -5.49
N PRO A 113 -6.47 5.94 -5.21
CA PRO A 113 -7.39 7.06 -5.30
C PRO A 113 -7.03 8.11 -4.25
N LEU A 114 -7.02 9.38 -4.67
CA LEU A 114 -6.87 10.51 -3.76
C LEU A 114 -8.07 10.56 -2.81
N LYS A 115 -7.86 10.15 -1.57
CA LYS A 115 -8.89 10.18 -0.53
C LYS A 115 -8.56 11.29 0.46
N PRO A 116 -9.34 12.38 0.49
CA PRO A 116 -9.20 13.38 1.53
C PRO A 116 -9.59 12.77 2.89
N ALA A 117 -8.95 13.22 3.96
CA ALA A 117 -9.30 12.81 5.32
C ALA A 117 -10.69 13.32 5.75
N VAL A 118 -11.18 14.34 5.08
CA VAL A 118 -12.51 14.93 5.23
C VAL A 118 -13.10 15.08 3.84
N GLU A 119 -14.36 14.74 3.65
CA GLU A 119 -15.03 14.87 2.36
C GLU A 119 -14.92 16.30 1.82
N GLY A 120 -14.54 16.46 0.55
CA GLY A 120 -14.26 17.78 -0.07
C GLY A 120 -13.07 18.53 0.54
N GLY A 121 -12.28 17.89 1.37
CA GLY A 121 -11.13 18.48 2.03
C GLY A 121 -9.82 18.27 1.25
N PHE A 122 -8.70 18.55 1.93
CA PHE A 122 -7.36 18.45 1.35
C PHE A 122 -6.94 17.00 1.12
N THR A 123 -6.40 16.72 -0.06
CA THR A 123 -5.76 15.45 -0.43
C THR A 123 -4.27 15.48 -0.15
N ILE A 124 -3.54 14.42 -0.51
CA ILE A 124 -2.08 14.42 -0.40
C ILE A 124 -1.42 15.40 -1.38
N ASP A 125 -2.04 15.66 -2.52
CA ASP A 125 -1.51 16.58 -3.55
C ASP A 125 -1.49 18.05 -3.09
N ASP A 126 -2.24 18.39 -2.05
CA ASP A 126 -2.19 19.70 -1.42
C ASP A 126 -0.99 19.89 -0.47
N PHE A 127 -0.17 18.82 -0.31
CA PHE A 127 1.04 18.84 0.53
C PHE A 127 2.28 18.82 -0.37
N THR A 128 3.30 19.56 0.02
CA THR A 128 4.59 19.56 -0.69
C THR A 128 5.57 18.65 0.02
N HIS A 129 6.04 17.61 -0.66
CA HIS A 129 7.07 16.70 -0.17
C HIS A 129 8.43 17.08 -0.72
N ASP A 130 9.42 17.25 0.15
CA ASP A 130 10.83 17.37 -0.19
C ASP A 130 11.55 16.08 0.19
N GLY A 131 11.81 15.23 -0.81
CA GLY A 131 12.44 13.93 -0.61
C GLY A 131 13.91 14.04 -0.19
N GLN A 132 14.62 15.13 -0.54
CA GLN A 132 16.00 15.34 -0.15
C GLN A 132 16.11 15.79 1.31
N ALA A 133 15.26 16.74 1.71
CA ALA A 133 15.21 17.19 3.09
C ALA A 133 14.45 16.22 4.01
N GLY A 134 13.72 15.26 3.46
CA GLY A 134 12.84 14.35 4.21
C GLY A 134 11.75 15.11 4.96
N THR A 135 11.15 16.10 4.29
CA THR A 135 10.14 16.97 4.91
C THR A 135 8.84 16.99 4.15
N LEU A 136 7.75 17.23 4.86
CA LEU A 136 6.42 17.44 4.31
C LEU A 136 5.87 18.80 4.78
N THR A 137 5.45 19.63 3.83
CA THR A 137 4.81 20.92 4.10
C THR A 137 3.31 20.81 3.84
N CYS A 138 2.51 21.11 4.83
CA CYS A 138 1.05 21.06 4.73
C CYS A 138 0.47 22.32 4.05
N PRO A 139 -0.82 22.33 3.64
CA PRO A 139 -1.47 23.49 3.02
C PRO A 139 -1.47 24.78 3.88
N ARG A 140 -1.25 24.67 5.18
CA ARG A 140 -1.04 25.82 6.06
C ARG A 140 0.37 26.43 5.95
N GLY A 141 1.31 25.74 5.28
CA GLY A 141 2.72 26.12 5.24
C GLY A 141 3.55 25.59 6.41
N VAL A 142 3.02 24.67 7.22
CA VAL A 142 3.76 24.06 8.33
C VAL A 142 4.56 22.88 7.79
N THR A 143 5.90 22.99 7.91
CA THR A 143 6.83 21.93 7.51
C THR A 143 7.17 21.03 8.68
N ARG A 144 7.18 19.72 8.46
CA ARG A 144 7.56 18.68 9.42
C ARG A 144 8.49 17.68 8.78
N ARG A 145 9.46 17.16 9.56
CA ARG A 145 10.28 16.03 9.13
C ARG A 145 9.43 14.75 9.14
N SER A 146 9.63 13.93 8.11
CA SER A 146 9.08 12.57 8.07
C SER A 146 9.84 11.69 9.07
N THR A 147 9.10 10.81 9.73
CA THR A 147 9.67 9.77 10.60
C THR A 147 10.31 8.66 9.77
N LYS A 148 10.96 7.69 10.42
CA LYS A 148 11.47 6.47 9.75
C LYS A 148 10.36 5.66 9.06
N SER A 149 9.13 5.77 9.54
CA SER A 149 7.93 5.16 8.93
C SER A 149 7.32 6.03 7.81
N ARG A 150 8.06 7.01 7.30
CA ARG A 150 7.62 7.95 6.25
C ARG A 150 6.37 8.74 6.59
N THR A 151 6.08 8.97 7.85
CA THR A 151 4.93 9.75 8.28
C THR A 151 5.36 11.11 8.81
N ALA A 152 4.58 12.15 8.54
CA ALA A 152 4.76 13.48 9.12
C ALA A 152 3.52 13.84 9.97
N ASP A 153 3.75 14.23 11.23
CA ASP A 153 2.69 14.62 12.14
C ASP A 153 2.63 16.14 12.30
N SER A 154 1.52 16.73 11.94
CA SER A 154 1.27 18.17 12.10
C SER A 154 1.04 18.59 13.55
N GLY A 155 0.72 17.65 14.42
CA GLY A 155 0.49 17.90 15.85
C GLY A 155 -0.54 19.00 16.09
N THR A 156 -0.31 19.81 17.13
CA THR A 156 -1.20 20.91 17.52
C THR A 156 -1.02 22.18 16.66
N ALA A 157 -0.06 22.20 15.72
CA ALA A 157 0.25 23.39 14.91
C ALA A 157 -0.94 23.88 14.08
N CYS A 158 -1.91 23.01 13.79
CA CYS A 158 -3.10 23.37 13.01
C CYS A 158 -4.33 23.72 13.87
N ARG A 159 -4.19 23.80 15.22
CA ARG A 159 -5.35 23.98 16.13
C ARG A 159 -6.21 25.19 15.77
N ASP A 160 -5.57 26.32 15.54
CA ASP A 160 -6.24 27.60 15.29
C ASP A 160 -6.35 27.97 13.80
N TRP A 161 -6.15 26.97 12.91
CA TRP A 161 -6.25 27.22 11.49
C TRP A 161 -7.71 27.19 11.03
N PRO A 162 -8.22 28.24 10.36
CA PRO A 162 -9.62 28.31 9.94
C PRO A 162 -10.06 27.16 9.02
N LEU A 163 -9.13 26.64 8.19
CA LEU A 163 -9.41 25.52 7.27
C LEU A 163 -9.09 24.14 7.86
N ARG A 164 -8.84 24.07 9.17
CA ARG A 164 -8.52 22.79 9.84
C ARG A 164 -9.60 21.73 9.61
N SER A 165 -10.87 22.12 9.63
CA SER A 165 -12.01 21.21 9.38
C SER A 165 -11.97 20.54 8.01
N ARG A 166 -11.33 21.14 7.01
CA ARG A 166 -11.09 20.56 5.69
C ARG A 166 -9.87 19.64 5.64
N CYS A 167 -9.03 19.67 6.66
CA CYS A 167 -7.78 18.91 6.70
C CYS A 167 -7.91 17.64 7.53
N THR A 168 -8.56 17.71 8.70
CA THR A 168 -8.62 16.58 9.62
C THR A 168 -9.71 16.73 10.67
N THR A 169 -10.28 15.62 11.10
CA THR A 169 -11.15 15.50 12.28
C THR A 169 -10.38 15.09 13.54
N ALA A 170 -9.11 14.71 13.40
CA ALA A 170 -8.30 14.24 14.53
C ALA A 170 -8.01 15.38 15.52
N LYS A 171 -8.14 15.09 16.82
CA LYS A 171 -7.91 16.09 17.89
C LYS A 171 -6.49 16.64 17.92
N ASN A 172 -5.50 15.79 17.62
CA ASN A 172 -4.06 16.08 17.76
C ASN A 172 -3.38 16.43 16.43
N GLY A 173 -4.15 16.76 15.38
CA GLY A 173 -3.61 17.05 14.06
C GLY A 173 -3.66 15.88 13.11
N ARG A 174 -3.16 16.07 11.88
CA ARG A 174 -3.14 15.07 10.82
C ARG A 174 -1.77 14.42 10.75
N THR A 175 -1.73 13.10 10.79
CA THR A 175 -0.58 12.31 10.36
C THR A 175 -0.75 12.03 8.87
N THR A 176 0.27 12.34 8.10
CA THR A 176 0.26 12.22 6.63
C THR A 176 1.46 11.39 6.20
N GLU A 177 1.24 10.46 5.32
CA GLU A 177 2.26 9.65 4.67
C GLU A 177 2.44 10.17 3.25
N PRO A 178 3.61 10.74 2.88
CA PRO A 178 3.91 11.08 1.50
C PRO A 178 4.13 9.82 0.68
N HIS A 179 3.63 9.82 -0.53
CA HIS A 179 3.83 8.75 -1.51
C HIS A 179 5.18 8.88 -2.20
#